data_dc603ee01b77cb7472321c317550872e
#
_entry.id   dc603ee01b77cb7472321c317550872e
#
_cell.length_a   1.000
_cell.length_b   1.000
_cell.length_c   1.000
_cell.angle_alpha   90.00
_cell.angle_beta   90.00
_cell.angle_gamma   90.00
#
_symmetry.space_group_name_H-M   'P 1'
#
loop_
_entity.id
_entity.type
_entity.pdbx_description
1 polymer ?
#
loop_
_entity_poly.entity_id
_entity_poly.type
_entity_poly.pdbx_seq_one_letter_code
_entity_poly.pdbx_strand_id
1 'polypeptide(L)'
;DVYKRQLLIKPSKKNVKEFLAKIKSIVRKNQAIRQDKLIGLLNPVITGWGNYYKGCVAAKTFKNADAQIFYKLWAWALRRHRHKGKKWVYNRYFLSKKGRAWTFGMMLKNNGKPFPYTLKYLSDIDTKTKPIKIRSKANPFDPEWRPYFEMRNRMKMLSSLKGKQGFLRMWEKQNQRCPLCGEIIDADKIWTIAELSDKSGKSKIIAHDRCSRTLSRKIRAYEPVS
;
A
#
# COMPACT_ATOMS: atom_id res chain seq x y z
N ASP A 1 -35.31 6.89 -2.24
CA ASP A 1 -33.93 7.22 -1.88
C ASP A 1 -32.98 6.10 -2.34
N VAL A 2 -32.61 6.14 -3.64
CA VAL A 2 -31.79 5.10 -4.31
C VAL A 2 -30.39 4.97 -3.68
N TYR A 3 -29.93 6.00 -2.97
CA TYR A 3 -28.61 6.02 -2.30
C TYR A 3 -28.52 5.17 -1.04
N LYS A 4 -29.61 4.78 -0.42
CA LYS A 4 -29.62 3.98 0.82
C LYS A 4 -29.49 2.47 0.59
N ARG A 5 -29.61 1.98 -0.66
CA ARG A 5 -29.53 0.55 -1.02
C ARG A 5 -28.19 0.15 -1.65
N GLN A 6 -27.06 0.74 -1.21
CA GLN A 6 -25.76 0.29 -1.67
C GLN A 6 -25.39 -1.05 -1.01
N LEU A 7 -25.07 -2.05 -1.81
CA LEU A 7 -24.50 -3.29 -1.32
C LEU A 7 -23.15 -3.01 -0.66
N LEU A 8 -23.08 -3.17 0.66
CA LEU A 8 -21.88 -3.00 1.46
C LEU A 8 -21.20 -4.36 1.63
N ILE A 9 -20.21 -4.64 0.80
CA ILE A 9 -19.40 -5.85 0.93
C ILE A 9 -18.47 -5.67 2.12
N LYS A 10 -18.49 -6.63 3.06
CA LYS A 10 -17.65 -6.65 4.26
C LYS A 10 -16.96 -8.01 4.40
N PRO A 11 -15.79 -8.09 5.07
CA PRO A 11 -15.21 -9.38 5.44
C PRO A 11 -16.20 -10.20 6.28
N SER A 12 -16.39 -11.47 5.95
CA SER A 12 -17.29 -12.34 6.70
C SER A 12 -16.76 -12.60 8.12
N LYS A 13 -17.65 -12.81 9.07
CA LYS A 13 -17.27 -13.15 10.46
C LYS A 13 -16.39 -14.41 10.53
N LYS A 14 -16.65 -15.40 9.66
CA LYS A 14 -15.86 -16.64 9.52
C LYS A 14 -14.41 -16.32 9.13
N ASN A 15 -14.21 -15.58 8.06
CA ASN A 15 -12.87 -15.24 7.56
C ASN A 15 -12.06 -14.38 8.55
N VAL A 16 -12.73 -13.48 9.30
CA VAL A 16 -12.08 -12.72 10.37
C VAL A 16 -11.62 -13.64 11.50
N LYS A 17 -12.47 -14.61 11.93
CA LYS A 17 -12.10 -15.60 12.94
C LYS A 17 -10.93 -16.47 12.50
N GLU A 18 -10.94 -16.96 11.25
CA GLU A 18 -9.86 -17.78 10.68
C GLU A 18 -8.53 -17.00 10.61
N PHE A 19 -8.56 -15.75 10.15
CA PHE A 19 -7.41 -14.86 10.16
C PHE A 19 -6.82 -14.70 11.56
N LEU A 20 -7.67 -14.37 12.54
CA LEU A 20 -7.23 -14.18 13.93
C LEU A 20 -6.76 -15.48 14.60
N ALA A 21 -7.31 -16.62 14.19
CA ALA A 21 -6.85 -17.95 14.62
C ALA A 21 -5.46 -18.26 14.03
N LYS A 22 -5.21 -17.91 12.76
CA LYS A 22 -3.89 -18.04 12.13
C LYS A 22 -2.85 -17.20 12.85
N ILE A 23 -3.15 -15.92 13.14
CA ILE A 23 -2.27 -15.03 13.93
C ILE A 23 -2.00 -15.64 15.32
N LYS A 24 -3.03 -16.11 16.03
CA LYS A 24 -2.91 -16.77 17.33
C LYS A 24 -2.01 -18.01 17.27
N SER A 25 -2.16 -18.82 16.23
CA SER A 25 -1.34 -20.01 16.01
C SER A 25 0.13 -19.67 15.83
N ILE A 26 0.44 -18.67 14.97
CA ILE A 26 1.82 -18.19 14.76
C ILE A 26 2.43 -17.71 16.08
N VAL A 27 1.71 -16.88 16.84
CA VAL A 27 2.20 -16.34 18.12
C VAL A 27 2.42 -17.47 19.15
N ARG A 28 1.51 -18.47 19.21
CA ARG A 28 1.63 -19.60 20.15
C ARG A 28 2.77 -20.55 19.82
N LYS A 29 2.97 -20.85 18.54
CA LYS A 29 4.06 -21.73 18.08
C LYS A 29 5.45 -21.09 18.28
N ASN A 30 5.50 -19.75 18.34
CA ASN A 30 6.75 -18.98 18.38
C ASN A 30 6.92 -18.21 19.69
N GLN A 31 6.78 -18.88 20.85
CA GLN A 31 6.86 -18.23 22.15
C GLN A 31 8.27 -17.74 22.50
N ALA A 32 9.30 -18.48 22.09
CA ALA A 32 10.72 -18.18 22.37
C ALA A 32 11.44 -17.40 21.27
N ILE A 33 10.78 -17.17 20.12
CA ILE A 33 11.40 -16.52 18.96
C ILE A 33 11.76 -15.06 19.24
N ARG A 34 12.78 -14.53 18.57
CA ARG A 34 13.13 -13.10 18.61
C ARG A 34 12.01 -12.24 18.02
N GLN A 35 11.87 -11.02 18.55
CA GLN A 35 10.79 -10.09 18.14
C GLN A 35 10.81 -9.77 16.65
N ASP A 36 11.99 -9.52 16.06
CA ASP A 36 12.15 -9.24 14.62
C ASP A 36 11.66 -10.40 13.76
N LYS A 37 11.99 -11.63 14.13
CA LYS A 37 11.53 -12.83 13.41
C LYS A 37 10.01 -13.01 13.51
N LEU A 38 9.45 -12.75 14.69
CA LEU A 38 7.99 -12.79 14.87
C LEU A 38 7.28 -11.75 13.99
N ILE A 39 7.79 -10.52 13.93
CA ILE A 39 7.28 -9.46 13.04
C ILE A 39 7.38 -9.91 11.58
N GLY A 40 8.50 -10.53 11.19
CA GLY A 40 8.71 -11.07 9.85
C GLY A 40 7.68 -12.14 9.44
N LEU A 41 7.25 -12.98 10.38
CA LEU A 41 6.21 -13.99 10.15
C LEU A 41 4.80 -13.39 10.09
N LEU A 42 4.51 -12.36 10.88
CA LEU A 42 3.19 -11.77 10.97
C LEU A 42 2.90 -10.77 9.83
N ASN A 43 3.88 -9.95 9.45
CA ASN A 43 3.68 -8.89 8.46
C ASN A 43 3.16 -9.39 7.10
N PRO A 44 3.66 -10.49 6.50
CA PRO A 44 3.11 -11.02 5.25
C PRO A 44 1.64 -11.43 5.38
N VAL A 45 1.27 -12.08 6.50
CA VAL A 45 -0.10 -12.54 6.77
C VAL A 45 -1.04 -11.34 6.92
N ILE A 46 -0.65 -10.32 7.70
CA ILE A 46 -1.43 -9.09 7.90
C ILE A 46 -1.59 -8.34 6.57
N THR A 47 -0.49 -8.15 5.84
CA THR A 47 -0.51 -7.42 4.56
C THR A 47 -1.33 -8.15 3.50
N GLY A 48 -1.18 -9.47 3.38
CA GLY A 48 -1.91 -10.29 2.42
C GLY A 48 -3.42 -10.24 2.66
N TRP A 49 -3.85 -10.47 3.92
CA TRP A 49 -5.26 -10.42 4.28
C TRP A 49 -5.84 -9.00 4.12
N GLY A 50 -5.11 -7.98 4.52
CA GLY A 50 -5.53 -6.60 4.39
C GLY A 50 -5.65 -6.15 2.93
N ASN A 51 -4.71 -6.54 2.06
CA ASN A 51 -4.76 -6.23 0.63
C ASN A 51 -5.93 -6.94 -0.07
N TYR A 52 -6.28 -8.16 0.34
CA TYR A 52 -7.44 -8.86 -0.18
C TYR A 52 -8.74 -8.09 0.12
N TYR A 53 -8.89 -7.54 1.33
CA TYR A 53 -10.11 -6.84 1.75
C TYR A 53 -10.04 -5.32 1.60
N LYS A 54 -8.98 -4.73 1.03
CA LYS A 54 -8.87 -3.27 0.87
C LYS A 54 -9.99 -2.65 0.02
N GLY A 55 -10.54 -3.40 -0.94
CA GLY A 55 -11.66 -2.98 -1.79
C GLY A 55 -13.04 -3.04 -1.10
N CYS A 56 -13.12 -3.58 0.12
CA CYS A 56 -14.36 -3.74 0.87
C CYS A 56 -14.53 -2.65 1.93
N VAL A 57 -15.74 -2.56 2.52
CA VAL A 57 -16.01 -1.70 3.67
C VAL A 57 -15.45 -2.37 4.94
N ALA A 58 -14.11 -2.35 5.07
CA ALA A 58 -13.40 -3.12 6.08
C ALA A 58 -12.80 -2.28 7.23
N ALA A 59 -12.85 -0.95 7.19
CA ALA A 59 -12.17 -0.08 8.15
C ALA A 59 -12.46 -0.38 9.62
N LYS A 60 -13.71 -0.62 9.99
CA LYS A 60 -14.09 -1.01 11.35
C LYS A 60 -13.56 -2.39 11.72
N THR A 61 -13.63 -3.34 10.78
CA THR A 61 -13.11 -4.71 10.95
C THR A 61 -11.59 -4.69 11.12
N PHE A 62 -10.87 -3.87 10.35
CA PHE A 62 -9.42 -3.71 10.45
C PHE A 62 -9.00 -3.17 11.81
N LYS A 63 -9.65 -2.11 12.29
CA LYS A 63 -9.37 -1.56 13.64
C LYS A 63 -9.60 -2.60 14.75
N ASN A 64 -10.70 -3.36 14.67
CA ASN A 64 -10.99 -4.41 15.65
C ASN A 64 -9.98 -5.56 15.58
N ALA A 65 -9.54 -5.94 14.38
CA ALA A 65 -8.53 -6.98 14.20
C ALA A 65 -7.17 -6.52 14.75
N ASP A 66 -6.76 -5.27 14.47
CA ASP A 66 -5.52 -4.69 15.00
C ASP A 66 -5.51 -4.70 16.54
N ALA A 67 -6.62 -4.34 17.17
CA ALA A 67 -6.75 -4.40 18.63
C ALA A 67 -6.59 -5.83 19.17
N GLN A 68 -7.20 -6.82 18.52
CA GLN A 68 -7.07 -8.22 18.93
C GLN A 68 -5.65 -8.76 18.71
N ILE A 69 -4.96 -8.36 17.64
CA ILE A 69 -3.55 -8.69 17.40
C ILE A 69 -2.68 -8.07 18.49
N PHE A 70 -2.92 -6.80 18.83
CA PHE A 70 -2.23 -6.12 19.92
C PHE A 70 -2.33 -6.89 21.24
N TYR A 71 -3.53 -7.28 21.67
CA TYR A 71 -3.71 -8.03 22.93
C TYR A 71 -2.99 -9.38 22.92
N LYS A 72 -2.92 -10.06 21.76
CA LYS A 72 -2.18 -11.32 21.64
C LYS A 72 -0.67 -11.12 21.79
N LEU A 73 -0.13 -10.06 21.18
CA LEU A 73 1.29 -9.73 21.27
C LEU A 73 1.67 -9.17 22.64
N TRP A 74 0.79 -8.40 23.26
CA TRP A 74 0.96 -7.94 24.64
C TRP A 74 1.05 -9.11 25.61
N ALA A 75 0.13 -10.05 25.52
CA ALA A 75 0.14 -11.27 26.33
C ALA A 75 1.38 -12.15 26.05
N TRP A 76 1.86 -12.19 24.81
CA TRP A 76 3.11 -12.88 24.44
C TRP A 76 4.31 -12.20 25.11
N ALA A 77 4.43 -10.88 25.07
CA ALA A 77 5.50 -10.13 25.66
C ALA A 77 5.53 -10.27 27.20
N LEU A 78 4.37 -10.19 27.87
CA LEU A 78 4.25 -10.39 29.31
C LEU A 78 4.66 -11.78 29.75
N ARG A 79 4.28 -12.83 29.02
CA ARG A 79 4.67 -14.22 29.34
C ARG A 79 6.16 -14.47 29.30
N ARG A 80 6.89 -13.77 28.42
CA ARG A 80 8.36 -13.88 28.31
C ARG A 80 9.09 -13.29 29.51
N HIS A 81 8.48 -12.34 30.21
CA HIS A 81 9.13 -11.57 31.29
C HIS A 81 8.20 -11.47 32.49
N ARG A 82 7.88 -12.61 33.09
CA ARG A 82 6.95 -12.73 34.21
C ARG A 82 7.35 -11.91 35.43
N HIS A 83 8.66 -11.72 35.64
CA HIS A 83 9.22 -10.99 36.78
C HIS A 83 9.48 -9.49 36.46
N LYS A 84 9.09 -9.00 35.28
CA LYS A 84 9.26 -7.59 34.89
C LYS A 84 7.93 -6.85 34.90
N GLY A 85 7.97 -5.60 35.36
CA GLY A 85 6.79 -4.73 35.36
C GLY A 85 6.30 -4.40 33.96
N LYS A 86 5.01 -4.07 33.85
CA LYS A 86 4.36 -3.72 32.56
C LYS A 86 5.06 -2.58 31.80
N LYS A 87 5.54 -1.55 32.52
CA LYS A 87 6.30 -0.42 31.95
C LYS A 87 7.59 -0.88 31.28
N TRP A 88 8.33 -1.80 31.93
CA TRP A 88 9.54 -2.37 31.33
C TRP A 88 9.23 -3.16 30.05
N VAL A 89 8.18 -4.00 30.08
CA VAL A 89 7.75 -4.77 28.88
C VAL A 89 7.34 -3.84 27.76
N TYR A 90 6.62 -2.76 28.08
CA TYR A 90 6.27 -1.73 27.08
C TYR A 90 7.52 -1.13 26.43
N ASN A 91 8.44 -0.62 27.21
CA ASN A 91 9.66 0.00 26.71
C ASN A 91 10.53 -0.96 25.88
N ARG A 92 10.46 -2.26 26.18
CA ARG A 92 11.25 -3.30 25.48
C ARG A 92 10.66 -3.68 24.13
N TYR A 93 9.33 -3.73 23.99
CA TYR A 93 8.66 -4.36 22.85
C TYR A 93 7.84 -3.39 22.00
N PHE A 94 7.63 -2.16 22.47
CA PHE A 94 6.81 -1.19 21.78
C PHE A 94 7.57 0.10 21.52
N LEU A 95 7.29 0.70 20.36
CA LEU A 95 7.85 1.96 19.93
C LEU A 95 6.73 2.97 19.68
N SER A 96 7.05 4.26 19.82
CA SER A 96 6.21 5.33 19.31
C SER A 96 6.52 5.56 17.83
N LYS A 97 5.52 5.45 16.96
CA LYS A 97 5.66 5.66 15.52
C LYS A 97 4.45 6.38 14.94
N LYS A 98 4.68 7.49 14.24
CA LYS A 98 3.61 8.27 13.57
C LYS A 98 2.44 8.62 14.50
N GLY A 99 2.74 9.06 15.72
CA GLY A 99 1.71 9.42 16.72
C GLY A 99 1.04 8.23 17.44
N ARG A 100 1.43 6.98 17.14
CA ARG A 100 0.98 5.78 17.88
C ARG A 100 2.02 5.36 18.89
N ALA A 101 1.71 5.47 20.18
CA ALA A 101 2.62 5.12 21.27
C ALA A 101 2.83 3.61 21.46
N TRP A 102 1.92 2.75 21.00
CA TRP A 102 1.91 1.31 21.26
C TRP A 102 2.14 0.48 19.99
N THR A 103 3.15 0.83 19.21
CA THR A 103 3.49 0.07 18.00
C THR A 103 4.46 -1.06 18.35
N PHE A 104 4.02 -2.32 18.19
CA PHE A 104 4.89 -3.47 18.40
C PHE A 104 6.05 -3.46 17.40
N GLY A 105 7.29 -3.34 17.91
CA GLY A 105 8.45 -3.16 17.06
C GLY A 105 9.74 -2.96 17.85
N MET A 106 10.84 -2.95 17.15
CA MET A 106 12.18 -2.70 17.69
C MET A 106 13.04 -1.91 16.71
N MET A 107 14.09 -1.30 17.23
CA MET A 107 15.10 -0.66 16.40
C MET A 107 16.08 -1.72 15.89
N LEU A 108 16.25 -1.80 14.57
CA LEU A 108 17.29 -2.59 13.91
C LEU A 108 18.33 -1.64 13.32
N LYS A 109 19.52 -2.15 13.05
CA LYS A 109 20.59 -1.43 12.35
C LYS A 109 20.73 -1.96 10.93
N ASN A 110 20.79 -1.08 9.96
CA ASN A 110 21.12 -1.39 8.57
C ASN A 110 22.22 -0.42 8.12
N ASN A 111 23.37 -0.94 7.70
CA ASN A 111 24.56 -0.16 7.36
C ASN A 111 24.92 0.88 8.44
N GLY A 112 24.88 0.47 9.70
CA GLY A 112 25.17 1.33 10.86
C GLY A 112 24.04 2.30 11.27
N LYS A 113 23.04 2.55 10.42
CA LYS A 113 21.92 3.46 10.71
C LYS A 113 20.77 2.73 11.40
N PRO A 114 20.24 3.23 12.53
CA PRO A 114 19.09 2.64 13.19
C PRO A 114 17.81 2.92 12.40
N PHE A 115 16.98 1.89 12.24
CA PHE A 115 15.64 2.04 11.64
C PHE A 115 14.58 1.25 12.42
N PRO A 116 13.32 1.74 12.51
CA PRO A 116 12.28 1.07 13.25
C PRO A 116 11.68 -0.08 12.41
N TYR A 117 11.87 -1.32 12.87
CA TYR A 117 11.23 -2.50 12.32
C TYR A 117 9.98 -2.83 13.12
N THR A 118 8.80 -2.62 12.51
CA THR A 118 7.53 -2.62 13.22
C THR A 118 6.51 -3.55 12.58
N LEU A 119 5.56 -4.01 13.40
CA LEU A 119 4.37 -4.67 12.91
C LEU A 119 3.56 -3.71 12.02
N LYS A 120 3.03 -4.23 10.92
CA LYS A 120 2.11 -3.49 10.06
C LYS A 120 0.70 -3.53 10.64
N TYR A 121 -0.06 -2.46 10.48
CA TYR A 121 -1.45 -2.39 10.88
C TYR A 121 -2.37 -2.55 9.67
N LEU A 122 -3.45 -3.26 9.85
CA LEU A 122 -4.53 -3.35 8.86
C LEU A 122 -5.18 -1.98 8.64
N SER A 123 -5.32 -1.21 9.71
CA SER A 123 -5.91 0.14 9.67
C SER A 123 -5.06 1.17 8.90
N ASP A 124 -3.80 0.88 8.59
CA ASP A 124 -2.95 1.72 7.75
C ASP A 124 -3.17 1.46 6.25
N ILE A 125 -3.88 0.38 5.92
CA ILE A 125 -4.23 0.05 4.54
C ILE A 125 -5.38 0.97 4.11
N ASP A 126 -5.17 1.72 3.04
CA ASP A 126 -6.19 2.60 2.51
C ASP A 126 -7.35 1.78 1.90
N THR A 127 -8.46 1.77 2.62
CA THR A 127 -9.72 1.15 2.17
C THR A 127 -10.64 2.13 1.44
N LYS A 128 -10.18 3.36 1.21
CA LYS A 128 -11.00 4.47 0.68
C LYS A 128 -11.10 4.50 -0.84
N THR A 129 -10.61 3.50 -1.55
CA THR A 129 -10.84 3.40 -2.99
C THR A 129 -12.33 3.13 -3.25
N LYS A 130 -13.17 4.17 -3.03
CA LYS A 130 -14.51 4.17 -3.60
C LYS A 130 -14.34 4.26 -5.11
N PRO A 131 -14.71 3.23 -5.87
CA PRO A 131 -14.65 3.34 -7.32
C PRO A 131 -15.53 4.52 -7.73
N ILE A 132 -15.01 5.40 -8.58
CA ILE A 132 -15.82 6.48 -9.15
C ILE A 132 -16.91 5.80 -9.97
N LYS A 133 -18.17 5.95 -9.55
CA LYS A 133 -19.31 5.33 -10.24
C LYS A 133 -19.39 5.81 -11.67
N ILE A 134 -19.65 4.89 -12.59
CA ILE A 134 -19.96 5.21 -13.98
C ILE A 134 -21.45 5.61 -14.02
N ARG A 135 -21.77 6.66 -14.76
CA ARG A 135 -23.17 7.03 -15.03
C ARG A 135 -23.82 5.91 -15.84
N SER A 136 -25.03 5.51 -15.49
CA SER A 136 -25.71 4.36 -16.13
C SER A 136 -25.89 4.52 -17.65
N LYS A 137 -26.03 5.76 -18.13
CA LYS A 137 -26.17 6.08 -19.56
C LYS A 137 -24.82 6.24 -20.27
N ALA A 138 -23.68 6.24 -19.57
CA ALA A 138 -22.38 6.48 -20.18
C ALA A 138 -21.90 5.24 -20.93
N ASN A 139 -21.70 5.38 -22.22
CA ASN A 139 -21.19 4.34 -23.11
C ASN A 139 -19.72 4.67 -23.47
N PRO A 140 -18.73 3.80 -23.12
CA PRO A 140 -17.32 4.06 -23.44
C PRO A 140 -16.99 4.00 -24.94
N PHE A 141 -17.86 3.41 -25.75
CA PHE A 141 -17.70 3.31 -27.21
C PHE A 141 -18.33 4.48 -27.96
N ASP A 142 -19.10 5.34 -27.28
CA ASP A 142 -19.74 6.52 -27.86
C ASP A 142 -18.80 7.72 -27.73
N PRO A 143 -18.44 8.38 -28.86
CA PRO A 143 -17.57 9.54 -28.89
C PRO A 143 -18.02 10.71 -27.99
N GLU A 144 -19.34 10.90 -27.82
CA GLU A 144 -19.89 11.97 -26.98
C GLU A 144 -19.49 11.81 -25.51
N TRP A 145 -19.28 10.57 -25.03
CA TRP A 145 -18.88 10.29 -23.67
C TRP A 145 -17.36 10.31 -23.43
N ARG A 146 -16.56 10.52 -24.48
CA ARG A 146 -15.08 10.57 -24.36
C ARG A 146 -14.61 11.59 -23.31
N PRO A 147 -15.07 12.86 -23.28
CA PRO A 147 -14.65 13.84 -22.28
C PRO A 147 -14.99 13.39 -20.84
N TYR A 148 -16.13 12.73 -20.66
CA TYR A 148 -16.52 12.19 -19.36
C TYR A 148 -15.55 11.10 -18.87
N PHE A 149 -15.16 10.16 -19.74
CA PHE A 149 -14.24 9.09 -19.38
C PHE A 149 -12.82 9.62 -19.18
N GLU A 150 -12.37 10.60 -19.94
CA GLU A 150 -11.08 11.28 -19.74
C GLU A 150 -11.04 11.98 -18.38
N MET A 151 -12.06 12.75 -18.04
CA MET A 151 -12.15 13.39 -16.72
C MET A 151 -12.17 12.37 -15.58
N ARG A 152 -12.87 11.28 -15.76
CA ARG A 152 -12.95 10.18 -14.79
C ARG A 152 -11.58 9.52 -14.59
N ASN A 153 -10.83 9.26 -15.64
CA ASN A 153 -9.48 8.70 -15.59
C ASN A 153 -8.50 9.67 -14.93
N ARG A 154 -8.63 10.97 -15.24
CA ARG A 154 -7.88 12.03 -14.56
C ARG A 154 -8.12 12.02 -13.04
N MET A 155 -9.36 11.93 -12.60
CA MET A 155 -9.70 11.84 -11.17
C MET A 155 -9.11 10.60 -10.50
N LYS A 156 -9.14 9.44 -11.16
CA LYS A 156 -8.49 8.22 -10.67
C LYS A 156 -6.98 8.42 -10.50
N MET A 157 -6.32 9.02 -11.50
CA MET A 157 -4.88 9.27 -11.46
C MET A 157 -4.52 10.26 -10.35
N LEU A 158 -5.25 11.36 -10.20
CA LEU A 158 -5.07 12.32 -9.11
C LEU A 158 -5.20 11.64 -7.74
N SER A 159 -6.16 10.74 -7.58
CA SER A 159 -6.31 9.96 -6.35
C SER A 159 -5.13 9.03 -6.09
N SER A 160 -4.57 8.39 -7.13
CA SER A 160 -3.42 7.50 -7.02
C SER A 160 -2.12 8.25 -6.70
N LEU A 161 -2.00 9.50 -7.15
CA LEU A 161 -0.85 10.39 -6.92
C LEU A 161 -0.99 11.24 -5.65
N LYS A 162 -2.09 11.12 -4.91
CA LYS A 162 -2.31 11.87 -3.68
C LYS A 162 -1.16 11.65 -2.68
N GLY A 163 -0.55 12.75 -2.24
CA GLY A 163 0.61 12.73 -1.35
C GLY A 163 1.97 12.56 -2.06
N LYS A 164 1.99 12.43 -3.39
CA LYS A 164 3.20 12.28 -4.21
C LYS A 164 3.39 13.51 -5.12
N GLN A 165 3.59 14.67 -4.52
CA GLN A 165 3.62 15.97 -5.22
C GLN A 165 4.60 16.04 -6.40
N GLY A 166 5.78 15.41 -6.27
CA GLY A 166 6.77 15.36 -7.35
C GLY A 166 6.24 14.66 -8.61
N PHE A 167 5.56 13.52 -8.42
CA PHE A 167 4.97 12.78 -9.54
C PHE A 167 3.76 13.50 -10.14
N LEU A 168 2.97 14.17 -9.30
CA LEU A 168 1.84 14.96 -9.77
C LEU A 168 2.30 16.08 -10.70
N ARG A 169 3.30 16.89 -10.27
CA ARG A 169 3.87 17.96 -11.08
C ARG A 169 4.46 17.44 -12.40
N MET A 170 5.15 16.29 -12.36
CA MET A 170 5.72 15.66 -13.55
C MET A 170 4.63 15.24 -14.54
N TRP A 171 3.56 14.58 -14.05
CA TRP A 171 2.42 14.16 -14.85
C TRP A 171 1.66 15.34 -15.47
N GLU A 172 1.45 16.43 -14.71
CA GLU A 172 0.85 17.66 -15.19
C GLU A 172 1.72 18.37 -16.25
N LYS A 173 3.04 18.46 -16.01
CA LYS A 173 4.01 19.04 -16.97
C LYS A 173 4.01 18.32 -18.31
N GLN A 174 3.72 17.02 -18.31
CA GLN A 174 3.62 16.18 -19.51
C GLN A 174 2.22 16.23 -20.15
N ASN A 175 1.34 17.16 -19.76
CA ASN A 175 -0.05 17.20 -20.22
C ASN A 175 -0.78 15.87 -20.05
N GLN A 176 -0.42 15.11 -18.98
CA GLN A 176 -1.03 13.81 -18.63
C GLN A 176 -0.78 12.70 -19.67
N ARG A 177 0.12 12.91 -20.61
CA ARG A 177 0.44 11.98 -21.70
C ARG A 177 1.84 11.41 -21.57
N CYS A 178 2.00 10.18 -22.08
CA CYS A 178 3.29 9.55 -22.18
C CYS A 178 4.11 10.22 -23.31
N PRO A 179 5.30 10.80 -23.05
CA PRO A 179 6.09 11.43 -24.07
C PRO A 179 6.60 10.45 -25.16
N LEU A 180 6.58 9.14 -24.88
CA LEU A 180 7.09 8.11 -25.79
C LEU A 180 6.05 7.62 -26.81
N CYS A 181 4.76 7.63 -26.47
CA CYS A 181 3.70 7.14 -27.35
C CYS A 181 2.54 8.13 -27.55
N GLY A 182 2.53 9.26 -26.83
CA GLY A 182 1.46 10.26 -26.92
C GLY A 182 0.14 9.88 -26.24
N GLU A 183 -0.03 8.63 -25.81
CA GLU A 183 -1.26 8.19 -25.13
C GLU A 183 -1.36 8.74 -23.71
N ILE A 184 -2.61 8.83 -23.21
CA ILE A 184 -2.90 9.27 -21.85
C ILE A 184 -2.35 8.27 -20.84
N ILE A 185 -1.68 8.77 -19.80
CA ILE A 185 -1.26 8.01 -18.63
C ILE A 185 -2.37 8.07 -17.60
N ASP A 186 -3.03 6.95 -17.38
CA ASP A 186 -4.09 6.80 -16.39
C ASP A 186 -3.72 5.81 -15.27
N ALA A 187 -4.59 5.73 -14.25
CA ALA A 187 -4.37 4.86 -13.10
C ALA A 187 -4.60 3.37 -13.40
N ASP A 188 -5.23 3.03 -14.53
CA ASP A 188 -5.57 1.66 -14.91
C ASP A 188 -4.42 1.00 -15.68
N LYS A 189 -3.50 1.79 -16.27
CA LYS A 189 -2.28 1.31 -16.95
C LYS A 189 -1.08 1.33 -16.01
N ILE A 190 -0.20 0.35 -16.14
CA ILE A 190 1.05 0.32 -15.38
C ILE A 190 1.99 1.40 -15.96
N TRP A 191 2.45 2.29 -15.10
CA TRP A 191 3.39 3.35 -15.45
C TRP A 191 4.61 3.33 -14.52
N THR A 192 5.72 3.85 -15.00
CA THR A 192 7.00 3.93 -14.29
C THR A 192 7.70 5.25 -14.59
N ILE A 193 8.76 5.55 -13.84
CA ILE A 193 9.64 6.69 -14.12
C ILE A 193 10.71 6.20 -15.08
N ALA A 194 10.87 6.91 -16.18
CA ALA A 194 11.95 6.71 -17.15
C ALA A 194 12.84 7.95 -17.20
N GLU A 195 14.09 7.76 -17.56
CA GLU A 195 15.02 8.85 -17.84
C GLU A 195 15.14 9.03 -19.35
N LEU A 196 14.87 10.25 -19.82
CA LEU A 196 15.17 10.69 -21.18
C LEU A 196 16.47 11.49 -21.15
N SER A 197 17.39 11.12 -22.02
CA SER A 197 18.62 11.88 -22.25
C SER A 197 18.48 12.64 -23.57
N ASP A 198 18.29 13.96 -23.45
CA ASP A 198 18.26 14.88 -24.59
C ASP A 198 19.54 15.71 -24.63
N LYS A 199 19.73 16.48 -25.73
CA LYS A 199 20.87 17.41 -25.89
C LYS A 199 20.96 18.44 -24.75
N SER A 200 19.86 18.67 -24.01
CA SER A 200 19.76 19.57 -22.87
C SER A 200 20.02 18.90 -21.51
N GLY A 201 20.23 17.57 -21.46
CA GLY A 201 20.51 16.84 -20.24
C GLY A 201 19.57 15.66 -19.97
N LYS A 202 19.72 15.06 -18.78
CA LYS A 202 18.86 13.95 -18.33
C LYS A 202 17.61 14.48 -17.66
N SER A 203 16.43 14.15 -18.18
CA SER A 203 15.15 14.49 -17.59
C SER A 203 14.38 13.24 -17.14
N LYS A 204 13.69 13.33 -15.99
CA LYS A 204 12.81 12.26 -15.52
C LYS A 204 11.41 12.49 -16.04
N ILE A 205 10.81 11.43 -16.59
CA ILE A 205 9.44 11.43 -17.11
C ILE A 205 8.63 10.29 -16.53
N ILE A 206 7.31 10.44 -16.53
CA ILE A 206 6.38 9.32 -16.32
C ILE A 206 6.05 8.73 -17.69
N ALA A 207 6.23 7.43 -17.84
CA ALA A 207 5.93 6.70 -19.07
C ALA A 207 5.18 5.40 -18.76
N HIS A 208 4.45 4.85 -19.74
CA HIS A 208 3.94 3.50 -19.60
C HIS A 208 5.10 2.53 -19.42
N ASP A 209 4.93 1.53 -18.59
CA ASP A 209 5.97 0.53 -18.33
C ASP A 209 6.46 -0.14 -19.63
N ARG A 210 5.53 -0.47 -20.54
CA ARG A 210 5.86 -0.99 -21.86
C ARG A 210 6.75 -0.04 -22.67
N CYS A 211 6.42 1.26 -22.68
CA CYS A 211 7.19 2.26 -23.41
C CYS A 211 8.58 2.46 -22.82
N SER A 212 8.70 2.47 -21.50
CA SER A 212 9.97 2.56 -20.79
C SER A 212 10.89 1.38 -21.10
N ARG A 213 10.36 0.16 -21.12
CA ARG A 213 11.13 -1.04 -21.50
C ARG A 213 11.62 -0.99 -22.94
N THR A 214 10.80 -0.50 -23.85
CA THR A 214 11.19 -0.34 -25.26
C THR A 214 12.31 0.70 -25.41
N LEU A 215 12.24 1.82 -24.69
CA LEU A 215 13.30 2.82 -24.64
C LEU A 215 14.62 2.24 -24.12
N SER A 216 14.57 1.52 -23.01
CA SER A 216 15.75 0.87 -22.41
C SER A 216 16.40 -0.15 -23.34
N ARG A 217 15.60 -0.89 -24.13
CA ARG A 217 16.12 -1.82 -25.15
C ARG A 217 16.80 -1.08 -26.31
N LYS A 218 16.23 0.02 -26.79
CA LYS A 218 16.84 0.85 -27.84
C LYS A 218 18.16 1.46 -27.39
N ILE A 219 18.24 2.00 -26.18
CA ILE A 219 19.47 2.57 -25.61
C ILE A 219 20.56 1.50 -25.55
N ARG A 220 20.28 0.29 -25.06
CA ARG A 220 21.25 -0.82 -25.01
C ARG A 220 21.70 -1.29 -26.37
N ALA A 221 20.86 -1.20 -27.40
CA ALA A 221 21.22 -1.59 -28.77
C ALA A 221 22.14 -0.57 -29.46
N TYR A 222 22.25 0.66 -28.92
CA TYR A 222 23.13 1.72 -29.44
C TYR A 222 24.44 1.90 -28.63
N GLU A 223 24.60 1.19 -27.51
CA GLU A 223 25.91 1.16 -26.82
C GLU A 223 26.89 0.30 -27.64
N PRO A 224 27.97 0.85 -28.16
CA PRO A 224 28.99 0.04 -28.85
C PRO A 224 29.59 -0.93 -27.83
N VAL A 225 29.68 -2.19 -28.23
CA VAL A 225 30.43 -3.22 -27.49
C VAL A 225 31.87 -2.78 -27.47
N SER A 226 32.36 -2.29 -26.35
CA SER A 226 33.77 -1.96 -26.09
C SER A 226 34.55 -3.21 -25.75
#